data_bc5e5c4b7511ec31942b775ed4563783
#
_entry.id   bc5e5c4b7511ec31942b775ed4563783
#
_cell.length_a   1.000
_cell.length_b   1.000
_cell.length_c   1.000
_cell.angle_alpha   90.00
_cell.angle_beta   90.00
_cell.angle_gamma   90.00
#
_symmetry.space_group_name_H-M   'P 1'
#
loop_
_entity.id
_entity.type
_entity.pdbx_description
1 polymer ?
#
loop_
_entity_poly.entity_id
_entity_poly.type
_entity_poly.pdbx_seq_one_letter_code
_entity_poly.pdbx_strand_id
1 'polypeptide(L)'
;MSNEKMENLLNLALDATEREREKSLDLDTGYDRAERTWEVIVKFGGTEEALRGLFAEKFPEEYDRIRITNLRNEYAILLLPEHIVELVAALTEIEYMEKPKLLFFAVNNGRRVSCINQLQTVGTEQGTLSSGRNLSGTGVIVAVIDSGIDYTHPDFRNADGTTRILNLWDQTIPADSVADPFPAENGETSFLGAPSGYFLGTEFTRAVIDRALEQTTERERFALCPSRDISGHGTHVTGIAAGNGRASQGRYRGVAYESPLLIVKLGTPGERSFPRTTELMQAVDYCIRKAQEYGMPIVINLSFGNNYGSHSGNSLLESYLDDMANYWRTSIVAGSGNEGASAVHASGTLRENITKDVEIAVSSYEPSLNLQIWKNYSDEIAVSLIHPNGTRVGPVRQILGPQRFRLGNTDILLYYGEPSPYSPYQEIYFDLLPVNEYIDSGVWTIQLVPQRIAAGNYDMWLPAGGVLNEGTGFLMPSEETTLTIPSTAARVITVGAYDGYFDRAAAFSGRGYTRETNQVKPDLVAPGVDITSCAPGGGYVTRSGTSMAAPFVTGGAALLMQWGDGDIIRLR
;
A
#
# COMPACT_ATOMS: atom_id res chain seq x y z
N MET A 1 18.86 11.39 -19.92
CA MET A 1 17.73 11.94 -20.72
C MET A 1 16.46 11.31 -20.18
N SER A 2 15.40 12.07 -19.96
CA SER A 2 14.15 11.47 -19.49
C SER A 2 13.63 10.45 -20.52
N ASN A 3 13.17 9.31 -20.05
CA ASN A 3 12.57 8.27 -20.88
C ASN A 3 11.07 8.24 -20.60
N GLU A 4 10.24 8.48 -21.62
CA GLU A 4 8.78 8.53 -21.52
C GLU A 4 8.16 7.21 -21.02
N LYS A 5 8.88 6.08 -21.16
CA LYS A 5 8.46 4.78 -20.64
C LYS A 5 8.82 4.58 -19.16
N MET A 6 9.46 5.55 -18.53
CA MET A 6 9.83 5.48 -17.12
C MET A 6 9.10 6.56 -16.33
N GLU A 7 8.66 6.19 -15.14
CA GLU A 7 8.08 7.11 -14.18
C GLU A 7 9.03 8.29 -13.88
N ASN A 8 8.46 9.47 -13.65
CA ASN A 8 9.24 10.68 -13.38
C ASN A 8 10.15 10.54 -12.15
N LEU A 9 9.65 9.91 -11.08
CA LEU A 9 10.43 9.68 -9.88
C LEU A 9 11.60 8.70 -10.13
N LEU A 10 11.42 7.69 -10.98
CA LEU A 10 12.51 6.80 -11.38
C LEU A 10 13.55 7.55 -12.23
N ASN A 11 13.12 8.36 -13.21
CA ASN A 11 14.02 9.22 -13.98
C ASN A 11 14.84 10.14 -13.07
N LEU A 12 14.19 10.79 -12.11
CA LEU A 12 14.85 11.65 -11.14
C LEU A 12 15.84 10.86 -10.25
N ALA A 13 15.45 9.68 -9.78
CA ALA A 13 16.29 8.85 -8.92
C ALA A 13 17.55 8.35 -9.63
N LEU A 14 17.47 8.05 -10.93
CA LEU A 14 18.65 7.69 -11.75
C LEU A 14 19.59 8.87 -12.01
N ASP A 15 19.04 10.07 -12.18
CA ASP A 15 19.80 11.31 -12.38
C ASP A 15 20.34 11.92 -11.06
N ALA A 16 19.81 11.52 -9.91
CA ALA A 16 20.22 12.02 -8.60
C ALA A 16 21.57 11.45 -8.17
N THR A 17 22.37 12.27 -7.50
CA THR A 17 23.59 11.80 -6.85
C THR A 17 23.26 10.90 -5.66
N GLU A 18 24.18 10.01 -5.28
CA GLU A 18 24.02 9.15 -4.11
C GLU A 18 23.66 9.93 -2.84
N ARG A 19 24.32 11.09 -2.62
CA ARG A 19 24.02 11.96 -1.48
C ARG A 19 22.62 12.57 -1.53
N GLU A 20 22.10 12.87 -2.71
CA GLU A 20 20.74 13.39 -2.89
C GLU A 20 19.72 12.27 -2.60
N ARG A 21 19.96 11.06 -3.11
CA ARG A 21 19.13 9.89 -2.84
C ARG A 21 19.05 9.57 -1.34
N GLU A 22 20.21 9.56 -0.64
CA GLU A 22 20.29 9.29 0.80
C GLU A 22 19.46 10.23 1.68
N LYS A 23 19.29 11.47 1.24
CA LYS A 23 18.59 12.51 2.00
C LYS A 23 17.11 12.61 1.65
N SER A 24 16.71 12.05 0.53
CA SER A 24 15.34 12.03 0.06
C SER A 24 14.53 10.93 0.72
N LEU A 25 13.27 11.20 1.03
CA LEU A 25 12.35 10.20 1.57
C LEU A 25 12.10 9.06 0.56
N ASP A 26 12.04 9.38 -0.73
CA ASP A 26 11.56 8.47 -1.76
C ASP A 26 12.62 8.02 -2.78
N LEU A 27 13.65 8.87 -3.07
CA LEU A 27 14.54 8.62 -4.21
C LEU A 27 15.40 7.35 -4.06
N ASP A 28 15.76 6.95 -2.85
CA ASP A 28 16.59 5.75 -2.60
C ASP A 28 15.77 4.43 -2.53
N THR A 29 14.43 4.54 -2.45
CA THR A 29 13.55 3.37 -2.33
C THR A 29 13.67 2.46 -3.55
N GLY A 30 14.03 1.19 -3.32
CA GLY A 30 14.26 0.18 -4.36
C GLY A 30 15.70 0.11 -4.89
N TYR A 31 16.64 0.90 -4.35
CA TYR A 31 18.05 0.86 -4.72
C TYR A 31 18.87 0.07 -3.70
N ASP A 32 19.59 -0.95 -4.15
CA ASP A 32 20.59 -1.66 -3.36
C ASP A 32 21.98 -1.10 -3.67
N ARG A 33 22.61 -0.45 -2.68
CA ARG A 33 23.92 0.19 -2.82
C ARG A 33 25.06 -0.80 -2.91
N ALA A 34 24.96 -1.93 -2.21
CA ALA A 34 26.02 -2.92 -2.16
C ALA A 34 26.16 -3.60 -3.52
N GLU A 35 25.04 -3.98 -4.12
CA GLU A 35 24.97 -4.66 -5.41
C GLU A 35 24.82 -3.70 -6.59
N ARG A 36 24.55 -2.41 -6.34
CA ARG A 36 24.24 -1.38 -7.35
C ARG A 36 23.13 -1.84 -8.30
N THR A 37 22.01 -2.25 -7.72
CA THR A 37 20.84 -2.72 -8.44
C THR A 37 19.61 -1.92 -8.07
N TRP A 38 18.69 -1.79 -9.04
CA TRP A 38 17.36 -1.21 -8.84
C TRP A 38 16.30 -2.30 -8.90
N GLU A 39 15.40 -2.28 -7.92
CA GLU A 39 14.13 -2.98 -8.01
C GLU A 39 13.11 -2.09 -8.70
N VAL A 40 12.47 -2.58 -9.75
CA VAL A 40 11.49 -1.82 -10.54
C VAL A 40 10.27 -2.68 -10.86
N ILE A 41 9.12 -2.04 -10.97
CA ILE A 41 7.86 -2.63 -11.43
C ILE A 41 7.77 -2.35 -12.93
N VAL A 42 7.46 -3.38 -13.73
CA VAL A 42 7.28 -3.23 -15.17
C VAL A 42 5.93 -3.79 -15.64
N LYS A 43 5.32 -3.11 -16.58
CA LYS A 43 4.31 -3.64 -17.49
C LYS A 43 5.00 -4.00 -18.79
N PHE A 44 4.81 -5.21 -19.30
CA PHE A 44 5.48 -5.69 -20.50
C PHE A 44 4.52 -6.49 -21.39
N GLY A 45 4.85 -6.60 -22.70
CA GLY A 45 4.08 -7.42 -23.63
C GLY A 45 4.69 -8.81 -23.82
N GLY A 46 3.89 -9.86 -23.68
CA GLY A 46 4.29 -11.22 -23.94
C GLY A 46 4.34 -12.14 -22.73
N THR A 47 5.15 -13.22 -22.82
CA THR A 47 5.26 -14.22 -21.74
C THR A 47 6.56 -14.05 -20.96
N GLU A 48 6.61 -14.64 -19.76
CA GLU A 48 7.83 -14.66 -18.93
C GLU A 48 9.01 -15.27 -19.68
N GLU A 49 8.79 -16.39 -20.40
CA GLU A 49 9.83 -17.08 -21.15
C GLU A 49 10.38 -16.18 -22.28
N ALA A 50 9.51 -15.41 -22.94
CA ALA A 50 9.91 -14.45 -23.96
C ALA A 50 10.75 -13.32 -23.35
N LEU A 51 10.36 -12.80 -22.19
CA LEU A 51 11.09 -11.76 -21.47
C LEU A 51 12.46 -12.27 -21.00
N ARG A 52 12.54 -13.49 -20.46
CA ARG A 52 13.81 -14.14 -20.07
C ARG A 52 14.72 -14.35 -21.26
N GLY A 53 14.19 -14.85 -22.38
CA GLY A 53 14.94 -15.03 -23.63
C GLY A 53 15.50 -13.73 -24.18
N LEU A 54 14.69 -12.66 -24.13
CA LEU A 54 15.08 -11.32 -24.55
C LEU A 54 16.26 -10.78 -23.70
N PHE A 55 16.18 -10.93 -22.37
CA PHE A 55 17.26 -10.48 -21.49
C PHE A 55 18.54 -11.30 -21.67
N ALA A 56 18.45 -12.62 -21.86
CA ALA A 56 19.60 -13.46 -22.15
C ALA A 56 20.28 -13.08 -23.48
N GLU A 57 19.51 -12.64 -24.49
CA GLU A 57 20.02 -12.17 -25.77
C GLU A 57 20.65 -10.78 -25.70
N LYS A 58 19.93 -9.82 -25.04
CA LYS A 58 20.32 -8.40 -25.05
C LYS A 58 21.37 -8.06 -23.99
N PHE A 59 21.37 -8.77 -22.86
CA PHE A 59 22.22 -8.50 -21.69
C PHE A 59 22.92 -9.77 -21.19
N PRO A 60 23.69 -10.50 -22.05
CA PRO A 60 24.26 -11.78 -21.68
C PRO A 60 25.28 -11.69 -20.53
N GLU A 61 26.00 -10.57 -20.40
CA GLU A 61 26.99 -10.36 -19.33
C GLU A 61 26.33 -10.07 -17.97
N GLU A 62 25.12 -9.50 -17.97
CA GLU A 62 24.37 -9.11 -16.78
C GLU A 62 23.27 -10.12 -16.40
N TYR A 63 23.01 -11.11 -17.26
CA TYR A 63 21.85 -12.00 -17.13
C TYR A 63 21.78 -12.71 -15.77
N ASP A 64 22.92 -13.16 -15.25
CA ASP A 64 22.99 -13.83 -13.95
C ASP A 64 22.68 -12.89 -12.76
N ARG A 65 22.74 -11.56 -12.98
CA ARG A 65 22.43 -10.53 -12.00
C ARG A 65 20.99 -10.00 -12.10
N ILE A 66 20.30 -10.35 -13.19
CA ILE A 66 18.90 -9.97 -13.41
C ILE A 66 18.00 -10.98 -12.71
N ARG A 67 17.11 -10.49 -11.82
CA ARG A 67 16.04 -11.32 -11.25
C ARG A 67 14.70 -10.87 -11.77
N ILE A 68 13.85 -11.84 -12.12
CA ILE A 68 12.51 -11.60 -12.62
C ILE A 68 11.54 -12.32 -11.68
N THR A 69 10.72 -11.55 -10.99
CA THR A 69 9.53 -12.05 -10.28
C THR A 69 8.34 -11.77 -11.16
N ASN A 70 7.85 -12.80 -11.84
CA ASN A 70 6.71 -12.66 -12.73
C ASN A 70 5.40 -12.61 -11.95
N LEU A 71 4.63 -11.58 -12.21
CA LEU A 71 3.27 -11.38 -11.68
C LEU A 71 2.25 -11.69 -12.79
N ARG A 72 0.97 -11.69 -12.44
CA ARG A 72 -0.11 -11.91 -13.41
C ARG A 72 -0.28 -10.71 -14.33
N ASN A 73 -0.97 -10.93 -15.48
CA ASN A 73 -1.36 -9.89 -16.43
C ASN A 73 -0.21 -9.06 -17.00
N GLU A 74 0.92 -9.73 -17.32
CA GLU A 74 2.09 -9.09 -17.93
C GLU A 74 2.73 -8.00 -17.05
N TYR A 75 2.67 -8.18 -15.72
CA TYR A 75 3.46 -7.42 -14.78
C TYR A 75 4.64 -8.24 -14.28
N ALA A 76 5.75 -7.59 -14.03
CA ALA A 76 6.89 -8.20 -13.36
C ALA A 76 7.57 -7.20 -12.42
N ILE A 77 8.24 -7.74 -11.40
CA ILE A 77 9.22 -7.02 -10.61
C ILE A 77 10.58 -7.46 -11.09
N LEU A 78 11.39 -6.51 -11.51
CA LEU A 78 12.74 -6.75 -12.00
C LEU A 78 13.75 -6.18 -11.00
N LEU A 79 14.78 -6.97 -10.70
CA LEU A 79 16.01 -6.47 -10.08
C LEU A 79 17.04 -6.32 -11.17
N LEU A 80 17.49 -5.10 -11.44
CA LEU A 80 18.35 -4.75 -12.57
C LEU A 80 19.63 -4.04 -12.11
N PRO A 81 20.82 -4.37 -12.63
CA PRO A 81 21.99 -3.51 -12.49
C PRO A 81 21.71 -2.06 -12.93
N GLU A 82 22.17 -1.08 -12.14
CA GLU A 82 21.87 0.33 -12.34
C GLU A 82 22.10 0.80 -13.79
N HIS A 83 23.21 0.39 -14.42
CA HIS A 83 23.61 0.85 -15.75
C HIS A 83 22.77 0.30 -16.92
N ILE A 84 21.93 -0.73 -16.70
CA ILE A 84 21.04 -1.27 -17.74
C ILE A 84 19.60 -0.84 -17.60
N VAL A 85 19.19 -0.15 -16.53
CA VAL A 85 17.78 0.23 -16.27
C VAL A 85 17.20 1.01 -17.47
N GLU A 86 17.87 2.06 -17.93
CA GLU A 86 17.43 2.84 -19.09
C GLU A 86 17.41 2.01 -20.39
N LEU A 87 18.35 1.09 -20.55
CA LEU A 87 18.41 0.21 -21.73
C LEU A 87 17.24 -0.77 -21.74
N VAL A 88 16.88 -1.32 -20.59
CA VAL A 88 15.71 -2.18 -20.43
C VAL A 88 14.41 -1.40 -20.70
N ALA A 89 14.27 -0.20 -20.18
CA ALA A 89 13.11 0.64 -20.44
C ALA A 89 12.95 0.97 -21.95
N ALA A 90 14.07 1.07 -22.68
CA ALA A 90 14.06 1.35 -24.14
C ALA A 90 13.60 0.15 -25.01
N LEU A 91 13.50 -1.08 -24.46
CA LEU A 91 13.02 -2.24 -25.19
C LEU A 91 11.56 -2.06 -25.63
N THR A 92 11.22 -2.60 -26.81
CA THR A 92 9.86 -2.50 -27.35
C THR A 92 8.84 -3.26 -26.53
N GLU A 93 9.28 -4.34 -25.90
CA GLU A 93 8.48 -5.25 -25.06
C GLU A 93 8.13 -4.63 -23.71
N ILE A 94 8.88 -3.65 -23.23
CA ILE A 94 8.56 -2.90 -22.01
C ILE A 94 7.61 -1.75 -22.37
N GLU A 95 6.43 -1.76 -21.77
CA GLU A 95 5.43 -0.73 -21.97
C GLU A 95 5.66 0.46 -21.03
N TYR A 96 5.89 0.17 -19.74
CA TYR A 96 6.13 1.18 -18.73
C TYR A 96 6.91 0.61 -17.54
N MET A 97 7.64 1.47 -16.82
CA MET A 97 8.48 1.11 -15.68
C MET A 97 8.32 2.14 -14.55
N GLU A 98 8.08 1.65 -13.34
CA GLU A 98 8.00 2.46 -12.11
C GLU A 98 8.97 1.94 -11.04
N LYS A 99 9.45 2.84 -10.17
CA LYS A 99 10.16 2.44 -8.95
C LYS A 99 9.17 2.11 -7.83
N PRO A 100 9.54 1.27 -6.83
CA PRO A 100 8.70 1.02 -5.66
C PRO A 100 8.53 2.28 -4.80
N LYS A 101 7.41 2.33 -4.07
CA LYS A 101 7.04 3.42 -3.15
C LYS A 101 6.78 2.86 -1.76
N LEU A 102 7.05 3.65 -0.73
CA LEU A 102 6.79 3.29 0.67
C LEU A 102 5.29 3.30 0.97
N LEU A 103 4.87 2.44 1.90
CA LEU A 103 3.48 2.31 2.36
C LEU A 103 3.41 2.53 3.87
N PHE A 104 2.41 3.29 4.33
CA PHE A 104 2.24 3.65 5.73
C PHE A 104 0.95 3.09 6.32
N PHE A 105 1.02 2.58 7.57
CA PHE A 105 -0.15 2.04 8.28
C PHE A 105 -0.96 3.15 8.93
N ALA A 106 -2.29 3.01 8.87
CA ALA A 106 -3.23 3.93 9.51
C ALA A 106 -3.88 3.30 10.75
N VAL A 107 -4.03 4.03 11.87
CA VAL A 107 -4.43 3.46 13.18
C VAL A 107 -5.68 4.12 13.77
N ASN A 108 -6.56 3.29 14.35
CA ASN A 108 -7.62 3.50 15.38
C ASN A 108 -9.10 3.13 15.06
N ASN A 109 -9.93 2.75 15.92
CA ASN A 109 -11.08 2.11 16.56
C ASN A 109 -12.53 2.15 15.98
N GLY A 110 -13.47 1.13 16.12
CA GLY A 110 -14.95 1.08 16.21
C GLY A 110 -15.80 -0.05 15.57
N ARG A 111 -16.54 -0.93 16.31
CA ARG A 111 -17.27 -2.11 15.75
C ARG A 111 -18.81 -2.13 15.89
N ARG A 112 -19.43 -1.39 16.81
CA ARG A 112 -20.83 -1.62 17.25
C ARG A 112 -21.93 -1.26 16.25
N VAL A 113 -21.64 -0.50 15.20
CA VAL A 113 -22.64 0.22 14.41
C VAL A 113 -22.89 -0.34 12.99
N SER A 114 -22.13 -1.37 12.55
CA SER A 114 -22.19 -1.88 11.18
C SER A 114 -23.36 -2.84 10.86
N CYS A 115 -24.38 -2.95 11.74
CA CYS A 115 -25.57 -3.85 11.57
C CYS A 115 -25.26 -5.33 11.28
N ILE A 116 -24.00 -5.78 11.37
CA ILE A 116 -23.54 -7.14 11.05
C ILE A 116 -24.18 -8.19 11.98
N ASN A 117 -24.51 -7.81 13.22
CA ASN A 117 -25.13 -8.72 14.17
C ASN A 117 -26.49 -9.28 13.69
N GLN A 118 -27.22 -8.54 12.85
CA GLN A 118 -28.51 -8.97 12.32
C GLN A 118 -28.37 -10.11 11.28
N LEU A 119 -27.24 -10.21 10.60
CA LEU A 119 -26.96 -11.28 9.62
C LEU A 119 -26.49 -12.58 10.29
N GLN A 120 -26.15 -12.53 11.57
CA GLN A 120 -25.56 -13.63 12.34
C GLN A 120 -26.47 -14.18 13.45
N THR A 121 -27.64 -13.61 13.67
CA THR A 121 -28.63 -14.15 14.61
C THR A 121 -29.50 -15.19 13.92
N VAL A 122 -29.48 -16.42 14.46
CA VAL A 122 -30.45 -17.45 14.13
C VAL A 122 -31.82 -16.98 14.61
N GLY A 123 -32.80 -16.87 13.71
CA GLY A 123 -34.08 -16.27 13.97
C GLY A 123 -34.84 -16.90 15.15
N THR A 124 -35.22 -16.06 16.09
CA THR A 124 -36.43 -16.24 16.90
C THR A 124 -37.49 -15.33 16.31
N GLU A 125 -38.50 -15.99 15.77
CA GLU A 125 -39.84 -15.54 15.38
C GLU A 125 -40.13 -14.04 15.20
N GLN A 126 -40.71 -13.78 14.02
CA GLN A 126 -41.46 -12.60 13.56
C GLN A 126 -40.71 -11.53 12.79
N GLY A 127 -40.79 -11.67 11.44
CA GLY A 127 -40.69 -10.53 10.52
C GLY A 127 -39.58 -10.62 9.48
N THR A 128 -39.86 -11.33 8.35
CA THR A 128 -39.33 -11.03 7.00
C THR A 128 -37.83 -10.85 6.83
N LEU A 129 -37.15 -11.89 6.71
CA LEU A 129 -36.02 -12.33 5.87
C LEU A 129 -35.46 -13.64 6.43
N SER A 130 -36.31 -14.68 6.45
CA SER A 130 -35.92 -16.02 6.87
C SER A 130 -35.20 -16.76 5.74
N SER A 131 -33.93 -16.47 5.51
CA SER A 131 -33.01 -17.50 5.03
C SER A 131 -32.20 -17.96 6.25
N GLY A 132 -32.57 -19.08 6.85
CA GLY A 132 -31.91 -19.67 8.03
C GLY A 132 -30.47 -20.11 7.77
N ARG A 133 -29.62 -19.21 7.33
CA ARG A 133 -28.19 -19.41 7.13
C ARG A 133 -27.44 -18.51 8.11
N ASN A 134 -26.74 -19.15 9.01
CA ASN A 134 -25.74 -18.47 9.85
C ASN A 134 -24.54 -18.12 8.97
N LEU A 135 -24.45 -16.89 8.46
CA LEU A 135 -23.32 -16.42 7.67
C LEU A 135 -22.14 -16.14 8.62
N SER A 136 -21.06 -16.87 8.45
CA SER A 136 -19.89 -16.81 9.33
C SER A 136 -18.57 -16.63 8.57
N GLY A 137 -18.62 -16.65 7.22
CA GLY A 137 -17.46 -16.62 6.34
C GLY A 137 -16.89 -18.01 6.02
N THR A 138 -17.53 -19.09 6.47
CA THR A 138 -17.06 -20.46 6.19
C THR A 138 -16.90 -20.70 4.68
N GLY A 139 -15.73 -21.24 4.27
CA GLY A 139 -15.42 -21.55 2.88
C GLY A 139 -14.92 -20.36 2.05
N VAL A 140 -14.78 -19.18 2.65
CA VAL A 140 -14.20 -17.98 2.01
C VAL A 140 -12.94 -17.57 2.74
N ILE A 141 -11.83 -17.42 2.03
CA ILE A 141 -10.56 -16.95 2.61
C ILE A 141 -10.66 -15.46 2.91
N VAL A 142 -10.33 -15.08 4.13
CA VAL A 142 -9.99 -13.68 4.47
C VAL A 142 -8.47 -13.57 4.48
N ALA A 143 -7.94 -12.81 3.52
CA ALA A 143 -6.52 -12.50 3.44
C ALA A 143 -6.26 -11.11 4.04
N VAL A 144 -5.23 -11.00 4.90
CA VAL A 144 -4.78 -9.74 5.46
C VAL A 144 -3.31 -9.54 5.11
N ILE A 145 -3.05 -8.49 4.33
CA ILE A 145 -1.72 -8.05 3.97
C ILE A 145 -1.41 -6.83 4.81
N ASP A 146 -0.51 -6.97 5.81
CA ASP A 146 -0.32 -5.96 6.86
C ASP A 146 1.02 -6.13 7.60
N SER A 147 1.14 -5.65 8.83
CA SER A 147 2.32 -5.77 9.69
C SER A 147 2.56 -7.17 10.27
N GLY A 148 1.72 -8.15 9.92
CA GLY A 148 1.75 -9.53 10.42
C GLY A 148 0.56 -9.88 11.30
N ILE A 149 0.72 -10.93 12.11
CA ILE A 149 -0.31 -11.42 13.04
C ILE A 149 0.35 -12.03 14.30
N ASP A 150 -0.27 -11.87 15.44
CA ASP A 150 -0.02 -12.76 16.57
C ASP A 150 -0.79 -14.09 16.35
N TYR A 151 -0.16 -15.04 15.68
CA TYR A 151 -0.76 -16.36 15.40
C TYR A 151 -1.07 -17.16 16.66
N THR A 152 -0.53 -16.75 17.83
CA THR A 152 -0.80 -17.40 19.11
C THR A 152 -2.11 -16.95 19.75
N HIS A 153 -2.71 -15.84 19.28
CA HIS A 153 -3.95 -15.29 19.83
C HIS A 153 -5.09 -16.30 19.72
N PRO A 154 -5.88 -16.54 20.81
CA PRO A 154 -6.95 -17.55 20.79
C PRO A 154 -8.04 -17.31 19.71
N ASP A 155 -8.26 -16.05 19.29
CA ASP A 155 -9.27 -15.69 18.30
C ASP A 155 -8.91 -16.15 16.88
N PHE A 156 -7.67 -16.58 16.64
CA PHE A 156 -7.23 -17.13 15.36
C PHE A 156 -7.07 -18.64 15.36
N ARG A 157 -7.55 -19.31 16.42
CA ARG A 157 -7.50 -20.76 16.57
C ARG A 157 -8.88 -21.40 16.50
N ASN A 158 -8.90 -22.64 16.07
CA ASN A 158 -10.05 -23.53 16.14
C ASN A 158 -10.37 -23.94 17.58
N ALA A 159 -11.52 -24.63 17.78
CA ALA A 159 -11.92 -25.10 19.11
C ALA A 159 -10.98 -26.16 19.69
N ASP A 160 -10.33 -26.95 18.85
CA ASP A 160 -9.33 -27.96 19.21
C ASP A 160 -7.93 -27.38 19.49
N GLY A 161 -7.76 -26.06 19.32
CA GLY A 161 -6.50 -25.36 19.55
C GLY A 161 -5.60 -25.24 18.31
N THR A 162 -5.94 -25.86 17.19
CA THR A 162 -5.23 -25.72 15.91
C THR A 162 -5.44 -24.34 15.33
N THR A 163 -4.55 -23.91 14.40
CA THR A 163 -4.68 -22.60 13.75
C THR A 163 -5.77 -22.57 12.68
N ARG A 164 -6.40 -21.41 12.51
CA ARG A 164 -7.25 -21.09 11.34
C ARG A 164 -6.45 -20.52 10.17
N ILE A 165 -5.16 -20.21 10.38
CA ILE A 165 -4.28 -19.67 9.35
C ILE A 165 -3.88 -20.80 8.41
N LEU A 166 -4.17 -20.65 7.12
CA LEU A 166 -3.78 -21.58 6.07
C LEU A 166 -2.27 -21.48 5.80
N ASN A 167 -1.81 -20.26 5.57
CA ASN A 167 -0.41 -19.91 5.36
C ASN A 167 -0.16 -18.52 5.94
N LEU A 168 1.06 -18.33 6.44
CA LEU A 168 1.63 -17.04 6.86
C LEU A 168 2.92 -16.83 6.08
N TRP A 169 2.93 -15.84 5.19
CA TRP A 169 4.15 -15.41 4.52
C TRP A 169 4.72 -14.18 5.21
N ASP A 170 5.85 -14.35 5.90
CA ASP A 170 6.58 -13.24 6.51
C ASP A 170 7.72 -12.80 5.58
N GLN A 171 7.53 -11.68 4.90
CA GLN A 171 8.50 -11.14 3.96
C GLN A 171 9.76 -10.59 4.66
N THR A 172 9.71 -10.38 5.98
CA THR A 172 10.84 -9.83 6.76
C THR A 172 11.83 -10.89 7.27
N ILE A 173 11.48 -12.16 7.18
CA ILE A 173 12.33 -13.28 7.61
C ILE A 173 13.08 -13.83 6.40
N PRO A 174 14.43 -13.80 6.39
CA PRO A 174 15.19 -14.33 5.25
C PRO A 174 14.82 -15.78 4.94
N ALA A 175 14.70 -16.11 3.66
CA ALA A 175 14.57 -17.50 3.21
C ALA A 175 15.77 -18.34 3.73
N ASP A 176 15.51 -19.62 3.96
CA ASP A 176 16.50 -20.59 4.44
C ASP A 176 17.13 -20.27 5.81
N SER A 177 16.50 -19.36 6.58
CA SER A 177 16.95 -19.00 7.93
C SER A 177 16.27 -19.77 9.06
N VAL A 178 15.14 -20.43 8.79
CA VAL A 178 14.33 -21.18 9.74
C VAL A 178 14.33 -22.66 9.36
N ALA A 179 14.72 -23.54 10.29
CA ALA A 179 14.71 -24.97 10.04
C ALA A 179 13.27 -25.50 9.86
N ASP A 180 13.07 -26.34 8.87
CA ASP A 180 11.79 -27.01 8.67
C ASP A 180 11.56 -28.06 9.77
N PRO A 181 10.47 -27.99 10.54
CA PRO A 181 10.16 -28.98 11.55
C PRO A 181 9.74 -30.36 10.95
N PHE A 182 9.57 -30.44 9.65
CA PHE A 182 9.26 -31.66 8.90
C PHE A 182 10.41 -31.99 7.92
N PRO A 183 11.54 -32.56 8.41
CA PRO A 183 12.71 -32.80 7.57
C PRO A 183 12.37 -33.78 6.42
N ALA A 184 13.17 -33.69 5.36
CA ALA A 184 13.04 -34.58 4.19
C ALA A 184 13.19 -36.06 4.56
N GLU A 185 12.63 -36.98 3.75
CA GLU A 185 12.65 -38.43 4.00
C GLU A 185 14.07 -39.02 4.17
N ASN A 186 15.09 -38.36 3.66
CA ASN A 186 16.48 -38.74 3.81
C ASN A 186 17.10 -38.35 5.17
N GLY A 187 16.35 -37.68 6.04
CA GLY A 187 16.78 -37.24 7.39
C GLY A 187 17.70 -36.02 7.38
N GLU A 188 17.92 -35.36 6.25
CA GLU A 188 18.65 -34.10 6.17
C GLU A 188 17.81 -32.93 6.68
N THR A 189 18.44 -31.98 7.37
CA THR A 189 17.79 -30.74 7.79
C THR A 189 17.47 -29.90 6.59
N SER A 190 16.19 -29.69 6.33
CA SER A 190 15.69 -28.70 5.36
C SER A 190 15.37 -27.38 6.05
N PHE A 191 15.28 -26.32 5.26
CA PHE A 191 14.93 -24.99 5.75
C PHE A 191 13.67 -24.50 5.05
N LEU A 192 12.87 -23.71 5.77
CA LEU A 192 11.72 -23.02 5.21
C LEU A 192 12.20 -21.87 4.32
N GLY A 193 11.56 -21.69 3.18
CA GLY A 193 11.95 -20.70 2.19
C GLY A 193 10.79 -19.80 1.76
N ALA A 194 11.05 -18.96 0.76
CA ALA A 194 10.05 -18.16 0.11
C ALA A 194 9.00 -19.05 -0.59
N PRO A 195 7.75 -18.57 -0.75
CA PRO A 195 6.77 -19.29 -1.54
C PRO A 195 7.26 -19.51 -2.98
N SER A 196 6.81 -20.57 -3.63
CA SER A 196 7.22 -20.88 -5.01
C SER A 196 6.93 -19.73 -5.97
N GLY A 197 7.95 -19.32 -6.73
CA GLY A 197 7.90 -18.20 -7.68
C GLY A 197 8.29 -16.85 -7.09
N TYR A 198 8.62 -16.78 -5.80
CA TYR A 198 9.10 -15.56 -5.13
C TYR A 198 10.50 -15.79 -4.55
N PHE A 199 11.19 -14.67 -4.27
CA PHE A 199 12.56 -14.69 -3.72
C PHE A 199 12.65 -14.00 -2.36
N LEU A 200 11.53 -13.58 -1.81
CA LEU A 200 11.42 -12.75 -0.62
C LEU A 200 10.79 -13.54 0.53
N GLY A 201 11.38 -13.44 1.71
CA GLY A 201 10.75 -13.88 2.94
C GLY A 201 10.68 -15.39 3.14
N THR A 202 9.90 -15.80 4.14
CA THR A 202 9.69 -17.21 4.53
C THR A 202 8.20 -17.51 4.66
N GLU A 203 7.75 -18.61 4.07
CA GLU A 203 6.36 -19.11 4.18
C GLU A 203 6.24 -20.14 5.30
N PHE A 204 5.27 -19.92 6.19
CA PHE A 204 4.88 -20.86 7.26
C PHE A 204 3.51 -21.46 6.91
N THR A 205 3.49 -22.76 6.65
CA THR A 205 2.26 -23.50 6.39
C THR A 205 1.45 -23.72 7.67
N ARG A 206 0.18 -24.08 7.55
CA ARG A 206 -0.66 -24.48 8.69
C ARG A 206 0.03 -25.51 9.58
N ALA A 207 0.65 -26.54 8.99
CA ALA A 207 1.31 -27.59 9.74
C ALA A 207 2.49 -27.06 10.61
N VAL A 208 3.26 -26.13 10.07
CA VAL A 208 4.37 -25.49 10.81
C VAL A 208 3.81 -24.63 11.97
N ILE A 209 2.74 -23.86 11.71
CA ILE A 209 2.10 -23.03 12.74
C ILE A 209 1.49 -23.92 13.85
N ASP A 210 0.79 -24.99 13.49
CA ASP A 210 0.22 -25.93 14.46
C ASP A 210 1.33 -26.58 15.30
N ARG A 211 2.43 -27.01 14.67
CA ARG A 211 3.60 -27.54 15.36
C ARG A 211 4.22 -26.52 16.33
N ALA A 212 4.28 -25.25 15.95
CA ALA A 212 4.71 -24.18 16.85
C ALA A 212 3.73 -23.99 18.02
N LEU A 213 2.42 -24.05 17.78
CA LEU A 213 1.39 -23.91 18.82
C LEU A 213 1.36 -25.06 19.83
N GLU A 214 1.87 -26.24 19.49
CA GLU A 214 2.05 -27.37 20.41
C GLU A 214 3.16 -27.12 21.45
N GLN A 215 4.08 -26.18 21.19
CA GLN A 215 5.19 -25.90 22.09
C GLN A 215 4.74 -25.19 23.36
N THR A 216 5.30 -25.60 24.49
CA THR A 216 4.92 -25.08 25.82
C THR A 216 5.56 -23.73 26.14
N THR A 217 6.77 -23.48 25.63
CA THR A 217 7.47 -22.22 25.86
C THR A 217 7.44 -21.29 24.65
N GLU A 218 7.46 -20.00 24.91
CA GLU A 218 7.53 -18.97 23.86
C GLU A 218 8.80 -19.13 23.01
N ARG A 219 9.93 -19.47 23.64
CA ARG A 219 11.21 -19.67 22.97
C ARG A 219 11.14 -20.81 21.94
N GLU A 220 10.58 -21.96 22.33
CA GLU A 220 10.43 -23.10 21.42
C GLU A 220 9.46 -22.79 20.29
N ARG A 221 8.39 -22.09 20.59
CA ARG A 221 7.38 -21.67 19.61
C ARG A 221 7.98 -20.77 18.54
N PHE A 222 8.71 -19.74 18.94
CA PHE A 222 9.36 -18.82 18.01
C PHE A 222 10.63 -19.37 17.36
N ALA A 223 11.16 -20.50 17.82
CA ALA A 223 12.19 -21.23 17.08
C ALA A 223 11.63 -21.91 15.82
N LEU A 224 10.34 -22.27 15.81
CA LEU A 224 9.65 -22.91 14.68
C LEU A 224 8.94 -21.89 13.78
N CYS A 225 8.32 -20.87 14.35
CA CYS A 225 7.64 -19.81 13.61
C CYS A 225 7.97 -18.44 14.26
N PRO A 226 9.08 -17.80 13.86
CA PRO A 226 9.55 -16.55 14.47
C PRO A 226 8.78 -15.30 14.06
N SER A 227 7.77 -15.43 13.19
CA SER A 227 6.95 -14.30 12.75
C SER A 227 6.23 -13.63 13.93
N ARG A 228 6.33 -12.32 14.01
CA ARG A 228 5.70 -11.51 15.08
C ARG A 228 5.10 -10.24 14.48
N ASP A 229 3.94 -9.86 14.96
CA ASP A 229 3.37 -8.53 14.72
C ASP A 229 3.79 -7.57 15.84
N ILE A 230 4.86 -6.81 15.61
CA ILE A 230 5.42 -5.88 16.61
C ILE A 230 4.51 -4.66 16.79
N SER A 231 3.93 -4.14 15.70
CA SER A 231 3.04 -2.97 15.74
C SER A 231 1.65 -3.31 16.31
N GLY A 232 1.25 -4.56 16.17
CA GLY A 232 -0.07 -5.06 16.52
C GLY A 232 -1.18 -4.57 15.57
N HIS A 233 -0.81 -3.93 14.45
CA HIS A 233 -1.79 -3.40 13.51
C HIS A 233 -2.48 -4.52 12.73
N GLY A 234 -1.74 -5.43 12.12
CA GLY A 234 -2.30 -6.55 11.37
C GLY A 234 -3.09 -7.54 12.25
N THR A 235 -2.65 -7.77 13.49
CA THR A 235 -3.39 -8.54 14.50
C THR A 235 -4.76 -7.91 14.78
N HIS A 236 -4.80 -6.59 14.93
CA HIS A 236 -6.03 -5.84 15.19
C HIS A 236 -6.98 -5.90 13.97
N VAL A 237 -6.47 -5.62 12.78
CA VAL A 237 -7.21 -5.67 11.50
C VAL A 237 -7.78 -7.06 11.26
N THR A 238 -6.97 -8.11 11.43
CA THR A 238 -7.42 -9.50 11.28
C THR A 238 -8.51 -9.86 12.29
N GLY A 239 -8.41 -9.35 13.53
CA GLY A 239 -9.41 -9.53 14.56
C GLY A 239 -10.77 -8.96 14.17
N ILE A 240 -10.82 -7.76 13.57
CA ILE A 240 -12.06 -7.14 13.08
C ILE A 240 -12.65 -7.95 11.92
N ALA A 241 -11.83 -8.29 10.93
CA ALA A 241 -12.31 -9.01 9.75
C ALA A 241 -12.81 -10.42 10.11
N ALA A 242 -12.06 -11.18 10.91
CA ALA A 242 -12.30 -12.60 11.05
C ALA A 242 -11.92 -13.22 12.41
N GLY A 243 -11.65 -12.46 13.46
CA GLY A 243 -11.44 -13.00 14.82
C GLY A 243 -12.68 -13.73 15.34
N ASN A 244 -12.54 -14.93 15.93
CA ASN A 244 -13.71 -15.66 16.41
C ASN A 244 -14.18 -15.27 17.82
N GLY A 245 -13.47 -14.36 18.50
CA GLY A 245 -13.85 -13.81 19.79
C GLY A 245 -13.68 -14.78 20.98
N ARG A 246 -12.94 -15.87 20.83
CA ARG A 246 -12.78 -16.89 21.89
C ARG A 246 -12.18 -16.33 23.17
N ALA A 247 -11.16 -15.47 23.07
CA ALA A 247 -10.54 -14.84 24.22
C ALA A 247 -11.48 -13.90 25.00
N SER A 248 -12.57 -13.44 24.35
CA SER A 248 -13.59 -12.52 24.93
C SER A 248 -14.96 -13.15 25.12
N GLN A 249 -15.08 -14.47 25.03
CA GLN A 249 -16.36 -15.17 25.09
C GLN A 249 -17.37 -14.66 24.05
N GLY A 250 -16.88 -14.30 22.85
CA GLY A 250 -17.67 -13.77 21.74
C GLY A 250 -17.92 -12.27 21.75
N ARG A 251 -17.47 -11.52 22.79
CA ARG A 251 -17.74 -10.08 22.91
C ARG A 251 -17.09 -9.26 21.79
N TYR A 252 -15.85 -9.59 21.44
CA TYR A 252 -15.07 -8.90 20.40
C TYR A 252 -14.88 -9.79 19.16
N ARG A 253 -15.92 -10.50 18.79
CA ARG A 253 -15.91 -11.37 17.61
C ARG A 253 -15.87 -10.55 16.31
N GLY A 254 -15.04 -10.94 15.34
CA GLY A 254 -14.93 -10.39 13.99
C GLY A 254 -16.17 -10.69 13.12
N VAL A 255 -16.18 -10.15 11.91
CA VAL A 255 -17.30 -10.26 10.99
C VAL A 255 -17.39 -11.67 10.40
N ALA A 256 -16.36 -12.14 9.71
CA ALA A 256 -16.27 -13.46 9.07
C ALA A 256 -15.54 -14.46 9.98
N TYR A 257 -16.07 -14.68 11.16
CA TYR A 257 -15.39 -15.32 12.29
C TYR A 257 -15.07 -16.81 12.10
N GLU A 258 -15.56 -17.47 11.06
CA GLU A 258 -15.22 -18.86 10.68
C GLU A 258 -14.43 -18.93 9.36
N SER A 259 -14.08 -17.79 8.76
CA SER A 259 -13.23 -17.78 7.58
C SER A 259 -11.85 -18.38 7.87
N PRO A 260 -11.30 -19.23 6.98
CA PRO A 260 -9.88 -19.52 6.97
C PRO A 260 -9.08 -18.25 6.68
N LEU A 261 -7.89 -18.14 7.27
CA LEU A 261 -7.05 -16.95 7.21
C LEU A 261 -5.85 -17.17 6.31
N LEU A 262 -5.49 -16.16 5.53
CA LEU A 262 -4.25 -16.10 4.78
C LEU A 262 -3.55 -14.79 5.14
N ILE A 263 -2.32 -14.88 5.64
CA ILE A 263 -1.63 -13.71 6.20
C ILE A 263 -0.36 -13.44 5.42
N VAL A 264 -0.15 -12.18 5.05
CA VAL A 264 1.15 -11.71 4.56
C VAL A 264 1.62 -10.56 5.43
N LYS A 265 2.77 -10.73 6.04
CA LYS A 265 3.49 -9.66 6.70
C LYS A 265 4.43 -9.00 5.72
N LEU A 266 4.13 -7.73 5.41
CA LEU A 266 4.92 -6.92 4.49
C LEU A 266 6.27 -6.51 5.06
N GLY A 267 7.27 -6.41 4.21
CA GLY A 267 8.60 -5.86 4.50
C GLY A 267 9.71 -6.56 3.75
N THR A 268 10.94 -6.20 4.08
CA THR A 268 12.16 -6.74 3.49
C THR A 268 13.07 -7.30 4.58
N PRO A 269 13.75 -8.45 4.37
CA PRO A 269 14.65 -9.01 5.35
C PRO A 269 15.78 -8.05 5.73
N GLY A 270 15.98 -7.87 7.04
CA GLY A 270 17.08 -7.05 7.59
C GLY A 270 16.84 -5.54 7.55
N GLU A 271 15.84 -5.04 6.85
CA GLU A 271 15.49 -3.63 6.80
C GLU A 271 14.47 -3.26 7.88
N ARG A 272 14.65 -2.07 8.48
CA ARG A 272 13.67 -1.45 9.37
C ARG A 272 12.90 -0.33 8.66
N SER A 273 12.74 -0.46 7.36
CA SER A 273 12.01 0.49 6.52
C SER A 273 10.52 0.17 6.47
N PHE A 274 9.76 1.12 5.99
CA PHE A 274 8.36 0.89 5.64
C PHE A 274 8.27 -0.08 4.45
N PRO A 275 7.23 -0.94 4.37
CA PRO A 275 7.00 -1.79 3.22
C PRO A 275 6.79 -0.98 1.94
N ARG A 276 7.13 -1.58 0.80
CA ARG A 276 7.08 -0.94 -0.52
C ARG A 276 5.96 -1.53 -1.38
N THR A 277 5.64 -0.86 -2.45
CA THR A 277 4.60 -1.32 -3.41
C THR A 277 4.98 -2.65 -4.08
N THR A 278 6.26 -2.97 -4.21
CA THR A 278 6.75 -4.26 -4.75
C THR A 278 6.41 -5.43 -3.84
N GLU A 279 6.59 -5.31 -2.54
CA GLU A 279 6.17 -6.31 -1.56
C GLU A 279 4.66 -6.53 -1.60
N LEU A 280 3.90 -5.43 -1.75
CA LEU A 280 2.44 -5.49 -1.85
C LEU A 280 1.97 -6.23 -3.10
N MET A 281 2.52 -5.92 -4.26
CA MET A 281 2.12 -6.59 -5.51
C MET A 281 2.41 -8.09 -5.45
N GLN A 282 3.57 -8.49 -4.93
CA GLN A 282 3.89 -9.91 -4.69
C GLN A 282 2.90 -10.55 -3.69
N ALA A 283 2.54 -9.84 -2.62
CA ALA A 283 1.61 -10.35 -1.61
C ALA A 283 0.21 -10.58 -2.19
N VAL A 284 -0.30 -9.67 -3.02
CA VAL A 284 -1.60 -9.82 -3.68
C VAL A 284 -1.59 -10.99 -4.66
N ASP A 285 -0.55 -11.12 -5.49
CA ASP A 285 -0.41 -12.25 -6.41
C ASP A 285 -0.35 -13.59 -5.66
N TYR A 286 0.43 -13.65 -4.58
CA TYR A 286 0.52 -14.81 -3.70
C TYR A 286 -0.85 -15.19 -3.12
N CYS A 287 -1.59 -14.23 -2.60
CA CYS A 287 -2.91 -14.49 -2.02
C CYS A 287 -3.88 -15.09 -3.05
N ILE A 288 -3.88 -14.59 -4.28
CA ILE A 288 -4.73 -15.10 -5.36
C ILE A 288 -4.29 -16.50 -5.79
N ARG A 289 -2.98 -16.76 -5.91
CA ARG A 289 -2.46 -18.10 -6.22
C ARG A 289 -2.87 -19.11 -5.15
N LYS A 290 -2.73 -18.77 -3.86
CA LYS A 290 -3.14 -19.63 -2.75
C LYS A 290 -4.66 -19.89 -2.74
N ALA A 291 -5.47 -18.87 -3.01
CA ALA A 291 -6.91 -19.05 -3.13
C ALA A 291 -7.29 -20.06 -4.23
N GLN A 292 -6.59 -20.01 -5.36
CA GLN A 292 -6.77 -20.97 -6.46
C GLN A 292 -6.30 -22.37 -6.07
N GLU A 293 -5.15 -22.51 -5.39
CA GLU A 293 -4.65 -23.79 -4.87
C GLU A 293 -5.66 -24.43 -3.93
N TYR A 294 -6.28 -23.63 -3.04
CA TYR A 294 -7.33 -24.11 -2.11
C TYR A 294 -8.71 -24.24 -2.75
N GLY A 295 -8.92 -23.75 -3.97
CA GLY A 295 -10.22 -23.75 -4.65
C GLY A 295 -11.29 -22.90 -3.94
N MET A 296 -10.88 -21.86 -3.19
CA MET A 296 -11.76 -21.02 -2.37
C MET A 296 -11.82 -19.59 -2.88
N PRO A 297 -13.00 -18.91 -2.77
CA PRO A 297 -13.06 -17.46 -2.96
C PRO A 297 -12.23 -16.73 -1.89
N ILE A 298 -11.81 -15.51 -2.22
CA ILE A 298 -10.93 -14.72 -1.36
C ILE A 298 -11.34 -13.24 -1.29
N VAL A 299 -11.25 -12.67 -0.09
CA VAL A 299 -11.33 -11.24 0.12
C VAL A 299 -10.00 -10.78 0.73
N ILE A 300 -9.34 -9.83 0.09
CA ILE A 300 -8.04 -9.28 0.48
C ILE A 300 -8.24 -7.93 1.15
N ASN A 301 -7.72 -7.76 2.36
CA ASN A 301 -7.73 -6.51 3.10
C ASN A 301 -6.40 -5.78 3.00
N LEU A 302 -6.46 -4.49 2.61
CA LEU A 302 -5.34 -3.57 2.54
C LEU A 302 -5.61 -2.37 3.46
N SER A 303 -4.82 -2.21 4.53
CA SER A 303 -5.03 -1.17 5.54
C SER A 303 -3.83 -0.21 5.64
N PHE A 304 -3.31 0.22 4.50
CA PHE A 304 -2.17 1.13 4.38
C PHE A 304 -2.25 1.90 3.05
N GLY A 305 -1.44 2.95 2.91
CA GLY A 305 -1.37 3.74 1.70
C GLY A 305 -0.25 4.78 1.73
N ASN A 306 -0.13 5.55 0.66
CA ASN A 306 0.76 6.70 0.54
C ASN A 306 0.09 7.83 -0.27
N ASN A 307 0.74 9.01 -0.30
CA ASN A 307 0.26 10.17 -1.05
C ASN A 307 1.04 10.39 -2.36
N TYR A 308 1.95 9.47 -2.74
CA TYR A 308 2.72 9.68 -3.96
C TYR A 308 1.98 9.16 -5.19
N GLY A 309 1.67 10.07 -6.10
CA GLY A 309 1.05 9.79 -7.39
C GLY A 309 -0.03 10.78 -7.80
N SER A 310 -0.67 10.51 -8.93
CA SER A 310 -1.68 11.41 -9.53
C SER A 310 -3.04 11.41 -8.81
N HIS A 311 -3.29 10.48 -7.90
CA HIS A 311 -4.60 10.21 -7.27
C HIS A 311 -5.75 9.98 -8.26
N SER A 312 -5.41 9.47 -9.45
CA SER A 312 -6.34 9.23 -10.57
C SER A 312 -6.67 7.75 -10.77
N GLY A 313 -6.07 6.85 -9.97
CA GLY A 313 -6.27 5.41 -10.10
C GLY A 313 -5.47 4.76 -11.24
N ASN A 314 -4.38 5.36 -11.70
CA ASN A 314 -3.66 4.97 -12.92
C ASN A 314 -2.17 4.70 -12.75
N SER A 315 -1.66 4.58 -11.52
CA SER A 315 -0.32 4.02 -11.29
C SER A 315 -0.26 2.54 -11.66
N LEU A 316 0.94 1.97 -11.85
CA LEU A 316 1.08 0.54 -12.14
C LEU A 316 0.52 -0.32 -11.01
N LEU A 317 0.71 0.10 -9.75
CA LEU A 317 0.10 -0.59 -8.60
C LEU A 317 -1.43 -0.61 -8.70
N GLU A 318 -2.06 0.54 -8.95
CA GLU A 318 -3.52 0.66 -9.01
C GLU A 318 -4.10 -0.12 -10.18
N SER A 319 -3.48 0.01 -11.37
CA SER A 319 -3.86 -0.76 -12.56
C SER A 319 -3.72 -2.27 -12.31
N TYR A 320 -2.65 -2.70 -11.63
CA TYR A 320 -2.46 -4.09 -11.25
C TYR A 320 -3.55 -4.58 -10.28
N LEU A 321 -3.90 -3.79 -9.25
CA LEU A 321 -4.95 -4.15 -8.31
C LEU A 321 -6.33 -4.23 -8.98
N ASP A 322 -6.61 -3.35 -9.95
CA ASP A 322 -7.83 -3.39 -10.75
C ASP A 322 -7.91 -4.67 -11.60
N ASP A 323 -6.79 -5.08 -12.18
CA ASP A 323 -6.69 -6.35 -12.90
C ASP A 323 -6.89 -7.55 -11.96
N MET A 324 -6.28 -7.49 -10.77
CA MET A 324 -6.42 -8.55 -9.76
C MET A 324 -7.84 -8.66 -9.20
N ALA A 325 -8.54 -7.55 -9.04
CA ALA A 325 -9.94 -7.52 -8.62
C ALA A 325 -10.91 -8.14 -9.66
N ASN A 326 -10.46 -8.29 -10.92
CA ASN A 326 -11.21 -8.98 -11.97
C ASN A 326 -11.10 -10.50 -11.95
N TYR A 327 -10.15 -11.05 -11.19
CA TYR A 327 -10.05 -12.49 -11.06
C TYR A 327 -11.30 -13.06 -10.38
N TRP A 328 -11.74 -14.19 -10.89
CA TRP A 328 -12.94 -14.85 -10.42
C TRP A 328 -12.88 -15.16 -8.92
N ARG A 329 -13.94 -14.80 -8.21
CA ARG A 329 -14.09 -14.94 -6.75
C ARG A 329 -13.05 -14.19 -5.93
N THR A 330 -12.55 -13.08 -6.43
CA THR A 330 -11.64 -12.19 -5.71
C THR A 330 -12.31 -10.83 -5.46
N SER A 331 -12.13 -10.31 -4.25
CA SER A 331 -12.43 -8.91 -3.92
C SER A 331 -11.25 -8.32 -3.16
N ILE A 332 -10.93 -7.06 -3.43
CA ILE A 332 -9.88 -6.31 -2.74
C ILE A 332 -10.53 -5.12 -2.05
N VAL A 333 -10.25 -4.95 -0.77
CA VAL A 333 -10.79 -3.87 0.07
C VAL A 333 -9.65 -3.04 0.60
N ALA A 334 -9.72 -1.72 0.46
CA ALA A 334 -8.71 -0.79 0.96
C ALA A 334 -9.32 0.33 1.81
N GLY A 335 -8.61 0.77 2.84
CA GLY A 335 -8.97 1.98 3.59
C GLY A 335 -8.73 3.23 2.75
N SER A 336 -9.60 4.24 2.85
CA SER A 336 -9.51 5.49 2.07
C SER A 336 -8.33 6.40 2.46
N GLY A 337 -7.60 6.07 3.52
CA GLY A 337 -6.55 6.89 4.10
C GLY A 337 -7.04 7.78 5.25
N ASN A 338 -6.10 8.37 5.99
CA ASN A 338 -6.40 9.19 7.16
C ASN A 338 -6.02 10.67 6.95
N GLU A 339 -5.94 11.09 5.69
CA GLU A 339 -5.42 12.40 5.30
C GLU A 339 -6.50 13.50 5.21
N GLY A 340 -7.76 13.18 5.52
CA GLY A 340 -8.88 14.11 5.40
C GLY A 340 -8.74 15.43 6.17
N ALA A 341 -7.92 15.46 7.22
CA ALA A 341 -7.67 16.64 8.04
C ALA A 341 -6.18 16.91 8.31
N SER A 342 -5.26 16.27 7.56
CA SER A 342 -3.81 16.33 7.83
C SER A 342 -3.09 17.52 7.18
N ALA A 343 -3.80 18.37 6.46
CA ALA A 343 -3.25 19.53 5.74
C ALA A 343 -2.17 19.19 4.68
N VAL A 344 -2.19 17.99 4.12
CA VAL A 344 -1.20 17.52 3.14
C VAL A 344 -1.66 17.63 1.68
N HIS A 345 -2.85 18.16 1.43
CA HIS A 345 -3.36 18.42 0.09
C HIS A 345 -3.77 19.88 -0.07
N ALA A 346 -3.43 20.47 -1.22
CA ALA A 346 -3.93 21.77 -1.65
C ALA A 346 -4.29 21.72 -3.13
N SER A 347 -5.39 22.37 -3.51
CA SER A 347 -5.88 22.40 -4.87
C SER A 347 -6.37 23.78 -5.27
N GLY A 348 -6.53 24.00 -6.56
CA GLY A 348 -7.08 25.27 -7.05
C GLY A 348 -7.16 25.35 -8.57
N THR A 349 -7.54 26.53 -9.03
CA THR A 349 -7.66 26.84 -10.45
C THR A 349 -6.79 28.04 -10.81
N LEU A 350 -5.98 27.89 -11.84
CA LEU A 350 -5.14 28.93 -12.41
C LEU A 350 -5.88 29.72 -13.50
N ARG A 351 -5.52 30.99 -13.63
CA ARG A 351 -5.95 31.84 -14.73
C ARG A 351 -4.72 32.43 -15.40
N GLU A 352 -4.77 32.54 -16.71
CA GLU A 352 -3.68 33.08 -17.51
C GLU A 352 -3.21 34.44 -16.98
N ASN A 353 -1.90 34.63 -16.86
CA ASN A 353 -1.23 35.83 -16.36
C ASN A 353 -1.59 36.25 -14.91
N ILE A 354 -2.24 35.37 -14.11
CA ILE A 354 -2.51 35.63 -12.70
C ILE A 354 -1.69 34.65 -11.86
N THR A 355 -0.66 35.15 -11.22
CA THR A 355 0.19 34.37 -10.32
C THR A 355 -0.60 33.87 -9.11
N LYS A 356 -0.34 32.62 -8.71
CA LYS A 356 -0.96 31.97 -7.54
C LYS A 356 0.13 31.54 -6.57
N ASP A 357 0.03 32.01 -5.34
CA ASP A 357 0.89 31.60 -4.23
C ASP A 357 0.21 30.52 -3.41
N VAL A 358 0.97 29.47 -3.05
CA VAL A 358 0.57 28.39 -2.15
C VAL A 358 1.61 28.28 -1.04
N GLU A 359 1.17 28.44 0.19
CA GLU A 359 2.05 28.50 1.36
C GLU A 359 2.07 27.16 2.11
N ILE A 360 3.28 26.77 2.52
CA ILE A 360 3.57 25.55 3.27
C ILE A 360 4.28 25.95 4.56
N ALA A 361 3.71 25.61 5.70
CA ALA A 361 4.43 25.67 6.97
C ALA A 361 5.36 24.45 7.07
N VAL A 362 6.62 24.67 7.37
CA VAL A 362 7.61 23.63 7.66
C VAL A 362 8.04 23.77 9.11
N SER A 363 7.77 22.73 9.90
CA SER A 363 8.14 22.68 11.31
C SER A 363 9.64 22.57 11.53
N SER A 364 10.11 22.90 12.72
CA SER A 364 11.49 22.70 13.12
C SER A 364 11.84 21.19 13.11
N TYR A 365 13.09 20.90 12.75
CA TYR A 365 13.62 19.53 12.72
C TYR A 365 12.99 18.64 11.65
N GLU A 366 12.44 19.21 10.56
CA GLU A 366 12.01 18.43 9.40
C GLU A 366 13.24 17.90 8.64
N PRO A 367 13.41 16.56 8.51
CA PRO A 367 14.62 16.01 7.91
C PRO A 367 14.67 16.20 6.39
N SER A 368 13.53 16.12 5.71
CA SER A 368 13.34 16.38 4.29
C SER A 368 11.87 16.59 3.99
N LEU A 369 11.55 17.19 2.86
CA LEU A 369 10.17 17.37 2.42
C LEU A 369 10.08 17.26 0.91
N ASN A 370 9.24 16.36 0.41
CA ASN A 370 8.88 16.38 -1.01
C ASN A 370 7.52 17.04 -1.24
N LEU A 371 7.34 17.57 -2.43
CA LEU A 371 6.09 18.17 -2.89
C LEU A 371 5.85 17.76 -4.33
N GLN A 372 4.66 17.26 -4.60
CA GLN A 372 4.18 16.95 -5.93
C GLN A 372 3.15 17.98 -6.37
N ILE A 373 3.29 18.50 -7.55
CA ILE A 373 2.31 19.38 -8.21
C ILE A 373 1.83 18.69 -9.47
N TRP A 374 0.55 18.45 -9.57
CA TRP A 374 -0.07 17.82 -10.72
C TRP A 374 -0.96 18.81 -11.48
N LYS A 375 -0.76 18.92 -12.78
CA LYS A 375 -1.51 19.80 -13.67
C LYS A 375 -1.77 19.13 -15.01
N ASN A 376 -2.70 19.66 -15.80
CA ASN A 376 -2.82 19.23 -17.19
C ASN A 376 -1.56 19.61 -17.98
N TYR A 377 -1.07 18.72 -18.84
CA TYR A 377 0.15 18.97 -19.61
C TYR A 377 0.01 20.12 -20.61
N SER A 378 -1.22 20.42 -21.07
CA SER A 378 -1.50 21.53 -21.98
C SER A 378 -1.40 22.91 -21.33
N ASP A 379 -1.36 22.98 -20.00
CA ASP A 379 -1.15 24.24 -19.26
C ASP A 379 0.36 24.54 -19.16
N GLU A 380 0.76 25.70 -19.61
CA GLU A 380 2.14 26.19 -19.48
C GLU A 380 2.25 27.06 -18.24
N ILE A 381 2.93 26.54 -17.23
CA ILE A 381 3.23 27.29 -15.99
C ILE A 381 4.73 27.26 -15.70
N ALA A 382 5.26 28.37 -15.19
CA ALA A 382 6.54 28.37 -14.53
C ALA A 382 6.33 28.34 -13.01
N VAL A 383 7.27 27.78 -12.27
CA VAL A 383 7.19 27.71 -10.82
C VAL A 383 8.33 28.49 -10.18
N SER A 384 8.06 29.09 -9.04
CA SER A 384 9.10 29.66 -8.18
C SER A 384 8.95 29.11 -6.77
N LEU A 385 10.05 28.98 -6.06
CA LEU A 385 10.10 28.65 -4.65
C LEU A 385 10.67 29.84 -3.89
N ILE A 386 9.95 30.28 -2.85
CA ILE A 386 10.35 31.38 -1.99
C ILE A 386 10.62 30.82 -0.60
N HIS A 387 11.84 31.02 -0.15
CA HIS A 387 12.31 30.59 1.17
C HIS A 387 11.71 31.49 2.28
N PRO A 388 11.58 31.02 3.54
CA PRO A 388 11.07 31.81 4.66
C PRO A 388 11.79 33.14 4.91
N ASN A 389 13.05 33.28 4.48
CA ASN A 389 13.80 34.56 4.57
C ASN A 389 13.53 35.52 3.39
N GLY A 390 12.64 35.16 2.46
CA GLY A 390 12.32 35.96 1.27
C GLY A 390 13.21 35.73 0.05
N THR A 391 14.25 34.91 0.13
CA THR A 391 15.07 34.54 -1.03
C THR A 391 14.28 33.68 -1.99
N ARG A 392 14.45 33.90 -3.30
CA ARG A 392 13.64 33.25 -4.34
C ARG A 392 14.50 32.53 -5.37
N VAL A 393 14.04 31.35 -5.78
CA VAL A 393 14.45 30.63 -7.00
C VAL A 393 13.32 30.67 -8.01
N GLY A 394 13.62 30.90 -9.28
CA GLY A 394 12.67 30.96 -10.36
C GLY A 394 12.24 32.37 -10.80
N PRO A 395 11.24 32.50 -11.69
CA PRO A 395 10.39 31.44 -12.19
C PRO A 395 11.16 30.47 -13.11
N VAL A 396 11.07 29.20 -12.79
CA VAL A 396 11.67 28.09 -13.55
C VAL A 396 10.62 27.57 -14.52
N ARG A 397 10.96 27.54 -15.81
CA ARG A 397 10.11 26.99 -16.86
C ARG A 397 10.36 25.49 -16.99
N GLN A 398 9.49 24.83 -17.74
CA GLN A 398 9.68 23.42 -18.08
C GLN A 398 11.02 23.23 -18.82
N ILE A 399 11.95 22.57 -18.13
CA ILE A 399 13.22 22.10 -18.68
C ILE A 399 13.31 20.63 -18.29
N LEU A 400 13.55 19.75 -19.25
CA LEU A 400 13.71 18.32 -19.00
C LEU A 400 14.93 18.05 -18.12
N GLY A 401 14.78 17.09 -17.23
CA GLY A 401 15.82 16.68 -16.30
C GLY A 401 15.84 17.47 -14.98
N PRO A 402 16.63 17.00 -14.00
CA PRO A 402 16.68 17.57 -12.67
C PRO A 402 17.38 18.93 -12.67
N GLN A 403 16.78 19.89 -12.00
CA GLN A 403 17.33 21.21 -11.75
C GLN A 403 17.67 21.30 -10.26
N ARG A 404 18.84 21.86 -9.95
CA ARG A 404 19.37 21.94 -8.60
C ARG A 404 19.57 23.37 -8.18
N PHE A 405 19.08 23.71 -6.97
CA PHE A 405 19.19 25.03 -6.38
C PHE A 405 19.54 24.90 -4.90
N ARG A 406 20.00 25.99 -4.30
CA ARG A 406 20.18 26.09 -2.85
C ARG A 406 19.55 27.36 -2.33
N LEU A 407 18.74 27.25 -1.29
CA LEU A 407 18.17 28.35 -0.54
C LEU A 407 18.43 28.10 0.95
N GLY A 408 19.21 29.03 1.58
CA GLY A 408 19.60 28.89 2.98
C GLY A 408 20.35 27.58 3.25
N ASN A 409 19.83 26.78 4.19
CA ASN A 409 20.37 25.47 4.57
C ASN A 409 19.60 24.30 3.87
N THR A 410 18.92 24.58 2.78
CA THR A 410 18.10 23.61 2.05
C THR A 410 18.56 23.51 0.59
N ASP A 411 18.95 22.32 0.16
CA ASP A 411 19.15 21.96 -1.24
C ASP A 411 17.80 21.58 -1.86
N ILE A 412 17.54 21.97 -3.09
CA ILE A 412 16.29 21.78 -3.78
C ILE A 412 16.55 21.03 -5.08
N LEU A 413 15.92 19.87 -5.22
CA LEU A 413 15.78 19.20 -6.51
C LEU A 413 14.42 19.56 -7.08
N LEU A 414 14.40 20.02 -8.31
CA LEU A 414 13.18 20.30 -9.07
C LEU A 414 13.17 19.44 -10.33
N TYR A 415 12.11 18.71 -10.55
CA TYR A 415 11.92 17.92 -11.75
C TYR A 415 10.58 18.23 -12.41
N TYR A 416 10.61 18.65 -13.67
CA TYR A 416 9.45 18.70 -14.53
C TYR A 416 9.35 17.36 -15.26
N GLY A 417 8.35 16.57 -14.89
CA GLY A 417 8.05 15.31 -15.54
C GLY A 417 7.35 15.50 -16.89
N GLU A 418 7.28 14.43 -17.65
CA GLU A 418 6.45 14.32 -18.85
C GLU A 418 5.18 13.53 -18.53
N PRO A 419 4.11 13.70 -19.34
CA PRO A 419 2.92 12.85 -19.20
C PRO A 419 3.30 11.38 -19.41
N SER A 420 2.75 10.49 -18.57
CA SER A 420 2.90 9.06 -18.76
C SER A 420 1.97 8.56 -19.89
N PRO A 421 2.21 7.36 -20.47
CA PRO A 421 1.28 6.75 -21.41
C PRO A 421 -0.13 6.56 -20.86
N TYR A 422 -0.29 6.54 -19.54
CA TYR A 422 -1.55 6.29 -18.82
C TYR A 422 -2.25 7.58 -18.34
N SER A 423 -1.61 8.75 -18.43
CA SER A 423 -2.18 10.01 -17.93
C SER A 423 -1.76 11.23 -18.76
N PRO A 424 -2.71 12.12 -19.12
CA PRO A 424 -2.42 13.38 -19.80
C PRO A 424 -1.93 14.46 -18.83
N TYR A 425 -1.59 14.11 -17.60
CA TYR A 425 -1.19 15.05 -16.58
C TYR A 425 0.31 15.04 -16.38
N GLN A 426 0.81 16.21 -16.06
CA GLN A 426 2.23 16.47 -15.83
C GLN A 426 2.48 16.70 -14.36
N GLU A 427 3.45 15.98 -13.82
CA GLU A 427 3.98 16.19 -12.50
C GLU A 427 5.10 17.23 -12.51
N ILE A 428 5.11 18.09 -11.50
CA ILE A 428 6.27 18.91 -11.13
C ILE A 428 6.63 18.49 -9.71
N TYR A 429 7.80 17.90 -9.55
CA TYR A 429 8.26 17.35 -8.28
C TYR A 429 9.35 18.23 -7.67
N PHE A 430 9.21 18.57 -6.40
CA PHE A 430 10.23 19.20 -5.58
C PHE A 430 10.66 18.25 -4.48
N ASP A 431 11.97 18.16 -4.26
CA ASP A 431 12.55 17.51 -3.11
C ASP A 431 13.43 18.53 -2.36
N LEU A 432 13.08 18.84 -1.13
CA LEU A 432 13.78 19.75 -0.23
C LEU A 432 14.67 18.90 0.67
N LEU A 433 15.96 18.99 0.47
CA LEU A 433 16.97 18.18 1.16
C LEU A 433 17.79 19.05 2.13
N PRO A 434 18.13 18.55 3.31
CA PRO A 434 18.93 19.31 4.25
C PRO A 434 20.39 19.41 3.78
N VAL A 435 20.99 20.58 3.88
CA VAL A 435 22.45 20.71 3.72
C VAL A 435 23.15 20.00 4.87
N ASN A 436 22.64 20.17 6.09
CA ASN A 436 23.11 19.49 7.31
C ASN A 436 22.13 18.38 7.74
N GLU A 437 21.45 18.52 8.87
CA GLU A 437 20.55 17.52 9.43
C GLU A 437 19.07 17.76 9.10
N TYR A 438 18.67 19.04 9.00
CA TYR A 438 17.28 19.45 8.80
C TYR A 438 17.18 20.54 7.75
N ILE A 439 16.03 20.60 7.05
CA ILE A 439 15.70 21.70 6.15
C ILE A 439 15.31 22.95 6.93
N ASP A 440 15.35 24.10 6.29
CA ASP A 440 14.98 25.36 6.93
C ASP A 440 13.48 25.40 7.25
N SER A 441 13.16 25.66 8.52
CA SER A 441 11.79 25.78 9.01
C SER A 441 11.19 27.17 8.73
N GLY A 442 9.87 27.27 8.72
CA GLY A 442 9.12 28.50 8.49
C GLY A 442 8.12 28.36 7.35
N VAL A 443 7.63 29.48 6.84
CA VAL A 443 6.65 29.49 5.74
C VAL A 443 7.38 29.55 4.40
N TRP A 444 7.30 28.47 3.66
CA TRP A 444 7.75 28.38 2.27
C TRP A 444 6.59 28.71 1.34
N THR A 445 6.86 29.37 0.22
CA THR A 445 5.83 29.70 -0.76
C THR A 445 6.16 29.09 -2.13
N ILE A 446 5.26 28.27 -2.64
CA ILE A 446 5.28 27.84 -4.04
C ILE A 446 4.49 28.87 -4.83
N GLN A 447 5.13 29.50 -5.79
CA GLN A 447 4.48 30.47 -6.66
C GLN A 447 4.30 29.88 -8.04
N LEU A 448 3.03 29.69 -8.46
CA LEU A 448 2.66 29.26 -9.80
C LEU A 448 2.49 30.48 -10.70
N VAL A 449 3.20 30.49 -11.82
CA VAL A 449 3.21 31.60 -12.78
C VAL A 449 2.63 31.11 -14.11
N PRO A 450 1.30 31.19 -14.30
CA PRO A 450 0.62 30.73 -15.51
C PRO A 450 0.99 31.57 -16.73
N GLN A 451 1.38 30.91 -17.83
CA GLN A 451 1.73 31.55 -19.09
C GLN A 451 0.65 31.32 -20.14
N ARG A 452 0.22 30.07 -20.32
CA ARG A 452 -0.91 29.67 -21.18
C ARG A 452 -1.73 28.61 -20.44
N ILE A 453 -3.01 28.84 -20.30
CA ILE A 453 -3.90 27.98 -19.54
C ILE A 453 -5.01 27.43 -20.45
N ALA A 454 -5.10 26.10 -20.52
CA ALA A 454 -6.15 25.37 -21.23
C ALA A 454 -7.18 24.75 -20.26
N ALA A 455 -6.73 24.10 -19.20
CA ALA A 455 -7.56 23.49 -18.16
C ALA A 455 -7.52 24.27 -16.84
N GLY A 456 -6.36 24.59 -16.36
CA GLY A 456 -6.10 25.46 -15.21
C GLY A 456 -6.18 24.78 -13.85
N ASN A 457 -6.68 23.56 -13.73
CA ASN A 457 -6.76 22.87 -12.45
C ASN A 457 -5.38 22.35 -12.04
N TYR A 458 -5.05 22.52 -10.76
CA TYR A 458 -3.86 21.94 -10.14
C TYR A 458 -4.19 21.34 -8.79
N ASP A 459 -3.42 20.33 -8.44
CA ASP A 459 -3.40 19.69 -7.13
C ASP A 459 -1.97 19.56 -6.64
N MET A 460 -1.78 19.64 -5.33
CA MET A 460 -0.48 19.50 -4.67
C MET A 460 -0.60 18.55 -3.49
N TRP A 461 0.35 17.62 -3.38
CA TRP A 461 0.44 16.71 -2.23
C TRP A 461 1.81 16.78 -1.58
N LEU A 462 1.79 16.73 -0.25
CA LEU A 462 2.91 16.44 0.63
C LEU A 462 2.88 14.95 1.02
N PRO A 463 3.95 14.40 1.60
CA PRO A 463 3.92 13.06 2.20
C PRO A 463 2.75 12.90 3.18
N ALA A 464 2.37 11.65 3.48
CA ALA A 464 1.31 11.37 4.45
C ALA A 464 1.61 12.04 5.79
N GLY A 465 0.58 12.57 6.45
CA GLY A 465 0.73 13.37 7.67
C GLY A 465 1.44 12.65 8.83
N GLY A 466 1.39 11.31 8.85
CA GLY A 466 2.13 10.50 9.83
C GLY A 466 3.65 10.42 9.61
N VAL A 467 4.15 10.93 8.48
CA VAL A 467 5.58 10.97 8.12
C VAL A 467 6.19 12.33 8.46
N LEU A 468 5.38 13.38 8.37
CA LEU A 468 5.79 14.76 8.60
C LEU A 468 5.75 15.10 10.09
N ASN A 469 6.60 16.04 10.50
CA ASN A 469 6.53 16.60 11.85
C ASN A 469 5.21 17.36 12.06
N GLU A 470 4.70 17.32 13.29
CA GLU A 470 3.47 18.04 13.65
C GLU A 470 3.59 19.54 13.31
N GLY A 471 2.62 20.06 12.57
CA GLY A 471 2.60 21.44 12.10
C GLY A 471 3.23 21.67 10.72
N THR A 472 3.84 20.64 10.10
CA THR A 472 4.23 20.72 8.67
C THR A 472 3.00 20.43 7.81
N GLY A 473 2.67 21.34 6.87
CA GLY A 473 1.51 21.20 5.99
C GLY A 473 1.15 22.49 5.25
N PHE A 474 0.18 22.42 4.37
CA PHE A 474 -0.35 23.58 3.67
C PHE A 474 -1.10 24.52 4.63
N LEU A 475 -0.89 25.82 4.52
CA LEU A 475 -1.63 26.82 5.33
C LEU A 475 -3.09 26.97 4.88
N MET A 476 -3.38 26.66 3.62
CA MET A 476 -4.73 26.64 3.05
C MET A 476 -4.99 25.27 2.41
N PRO A 477 -5.18 24.20 3.21
CA PRO A 477 -5.39 22.86 2.71
C PRO A 477 -6.77 22.69 2.10
N SER A 478 -6.89 21.68 1.21
CA SER A 478 -8.16 21.15 0.72
C SER A 478 -8.45 19.83 1.43
N GLU A 479 -9.67 19.65 1.92
CA GLU A 479 -10.14 18.39 2.52
C GLU A 479 -10.64 17.39 1.46
N GLU A 480 -10.87 17.83 0.23
CA GLU A 480 -11.27 17.00 -0.91
C GLU A 480 -10.05 16.38 -1.58
N THR A 481 -10.22 15.24 -2.25
CA THR A 481 -9.17 14.49 -2.96
C THR A 481 -8.01 14.09 -2.03
N THR A 482 -8.36 13.68 -0.81
CA THR A 482 -7.43 13.22 0.25
C THR A 482 -7.40 11.69 0.39
N LEU A 483 -7.85 10.98 -0.64
CA LEU A 483 -7.72 9.52 -0.74
C LEU A 483 -6.25 9.15 -0.91
N THR A 484 -5.77 8.15 -0.16
CA THR A 484 -4.41 7.64 -0.34
C THR A 484 -4.36 6.54 -1.42
N ILE A 485 -3.24 6.40 -2.10
CA ILE A 485 -2.97 5.29 -3.03
C ILE A 485 -2.67 4.03 -2.19
N PRO A 486 -3.31 2.86 -2.45
CA PRO A 486 -4.06 2.51 -3.66
C PRO A 486 -5.59 2.63 -3.56
N SER A 487 -6.15 3.37 -2.63
CA SER A 487 -7.61 3.47 -2.50
C SER A 487 -8.29 4.20 -3.66
N THR A 488 -7.52 4.87 -4.51
CA THR A 488 -7.99 5.51 -5.75
C THR A 488 -8.13 4.55 -6.93
N ALA A 489 -7.69 3.29 -6.82
CA ALA A 489 -7.89 2.27 -7.82
C ALA A 489 -9.39 2.04 -8.11
N ALA A 490 -9.75 1.85 -9.38
CA ALA A 490 -11.15 1.90 -9.83
C ALA A 490 -12.01 0.75 -9.31
N ARG A 491 -11.44 -0.45 -9.16
CA ARG A 491 -12.14 -1.70 -8.79
C ARG A 491 -11.88 -2.18 -7.37
N VAL A 492 -10.95 -1.57 -6.68
CA VAL A 492 -10.74 -1.80 -5.26
C VAL A 492 -11.91 -1.17 -4.49
N ILE A 493 -12.50 -1.91 -3.58
CA ILE A 493 -13.56 -1.41 -2.70
C ILE A 493 -12.92 -0.50 -1.65
N THR A 494 -13.11 0.80 -1.82
CA THR A 494 -12.54 1.81 -0.93
C THR A 494 -13.49 2.13 0.21
N VAL A 495 -12.97 2.09 1.44
CA VAL A 495 -13.76 2.22 2.65
C VAL A 495 -13.33 3.44 3.45
N GLY A 496 -14.25 4.39 3.60
CA GLY A 496 -14.10 5.52 4.52
C GLY A 496 -14.50 5.16 5.95
N ALA A 497 -14.12 6.00 6.89
CA ALA A 497 -14.42 5.83 8.30
C ALA A 497 -15.53 6.77 8.79
N TYR A 498 -16.42 6.26 9.64
CA TYR A 498 -17.35 7.08 10.40
C TYR A 498 -17.30 6.78 11.89
N ASP A 499 -17.73 7.75 12.69
CA ASP A 499 -17.89 7.63 14.13
C ASP A 499 -19.27 7.05 14.44
N GLY A 500 -19.29 5.81 14.87
CA GLY A 500 -20.53 5.10 15.15
C GLY A 500 -21.25 5.52 16.44
N TYR A 501 -20.67 6.39 17.27
CA TYR A 501 -21.33 6.95 18.45
C TYR A 501 -22.14 8.20 18.11
N PHE A 502 -21.62 9.01 17.18
CA PHE A 502 -22.21 10.30 16.83
C PHE A 502 -22.83 10.32 15.43
N ASP A 503 -22.75 9.18 14.72
CA ASP A 503 -23.31 8.99 13.38
C ASP A 503 -22.83 10.06 12.38
N ARG A 504 -21.51 10.34 12.39
CA ARG A 504 -20.85 11.36 11.58
C ARG A 504 -19.59 10.82 10.91
N ALA A 505 -19.22 11.39 9.76
CA ALA A 505 -17.96 11.11 9.12
C ALA A 505 -16.78 11.39 10.07
N ALA A 506 -15.78 10.50 10.10
CA ALA A 506 -14.55 10.75 10.83
C ALA A 506 -13.74 11.84 10.13
N ALA A 507 -13.26 12.84 10.86
CA ALA A 507 -12.56 13.98 10.28
C ALA A 507 -11.31 13.57 9.49
N PHE A 508 -10.61 12.54 9.97
CA PHE A 508 -9.41 12.02 9.32
C PHE A 508 -9.70 11.22 8.04
N SER A 509 -10.93 10.71 7.84
CA SER A 509 -11.25 9.84 6.71
C SER A 509 -10.93 10.52 5.38
N GLY A 510 -10.12 9.84 4.54
CA GLY A 510 -9.84 10.28 3.18
C GLY A 510 -11.14 10.43 2.38
N ARG A 511 -11.24 11.52 1.62
CA ARG A 511 -12.44 11.97 0.93
C ARG A 511 -12.16 12.27 -0.53
N GLY A 512 -13.21 12.29 -1.29
CA GLY A 512 -13.27 12.98 -2.53
C GLY A 512 -13.75 12.14 -3.67
N TYR A 513 -13.58 12.77 -4.79
CA TYR A 513 -13.53 12.09 -6.07
C TYR A 513 -12.08 11.70 -6.35
N THR A 514 -11.89 10.63 -7.10
CA THR A 514 -10.59 10.44 -7.73
C THR A 514 -10.31 11.63 -8.62
N ARG A 515 -9.08 12.13 -8.59
CA ARG A 515 -8.65 13.20 -9.46
C ARG A 515 -8.91 12.78 -10.91
N GLU A 516 -9.37 13.62 -11.79
CA GLU A 516 -9.57 13.39 -13.23
C GLU A 516 -10.70 12.44 -13.62
N THR A 517 -10.68 11.20 -13.13
CA THR A 517 -11.73 10.21 -13.44
C THR A 517 -13.05 10.54 -12.76
N ASN A 518 -13.04 11.44 -11.77
CA ASN A 518 -14.19 11.87 -10.98
C ASN A 518 -15.03 10.69 -10.45
N GLN A 519 -14.38 9.57 -10.19
CA GLN A 519 -15.03 8.43 -9.60
C GLN A 519 -15.35 8.76 -8.13
N VAL A 520 -16.57 8.50 -7.72
CA VAL A 520 -16.98 8.69 -6.33
C VAL A 520 -16.26 7.68 -5.46
N LYS A 521 -15.46 8.17 -4.53
CA LYS A 521 -14.75 7.40 -3.52
C LYS A 521 -14.78 8.15 -2.17
N PRO A 522 -14.80 7.45 -1.03
CA PRO A 522 -14.88 6.00 -0.89
C PRO A 522 -16.21 5.42 -1.40
N ASP A 523 -16.21 4.14 -1.81
CA ASP A 523 -17.41 3.44 -2.31
C ASP A 523 -18.47 3.29 -1.22
N LEU A 524 -18.00 3.12 0.02
CA LEU A 524 -18.85 3.01 1.20
C LEU A 524 -18.07 3.41 2.47
N VAL A 525 -18.76 3.52 3.58
CA VAL A 525 -18.17 3.81 4.89
C VAL A 525 -18.48 2.70 5.89
N ALA A 526 -17.57 2.49 6.83
CA ALA A 526 -17.75 1.59 7.95
C ALA A 526 -17.27 2.25 9.25
N PRO A 527 -17.63 1.70 10.43
CA PRO A 527 -17.15 2.24 11.69
C PRO A 527 -15.62 2.25 11.74
N GLY A 528 -15.05 3.41 12.00
CA GLY A 528 -13.60 3.60 12.05
C GLY A 528 -13.11 4.36 13.28
N VAL A 529 -13.97 4.65 14.26
CA VAL A 529 -13.62 5.40 15.47
C VAL A 529 -13.88 4.54 16.70
N ASP A 530 -12.89 4.43 17.61
CA ASP A 530 -12.95 3.65 18.84
C ASP A 530 -13.25 2.13 18.67
N ILE A 531 -12.56 1.40 17.73
CA ILE A 531 -12.67 -0.05 17.49
C ILE A 531 -11.82 -0.86 18.45
N THR A 532 -12.44 -1.73 19.25
CA THR A 532 -11.76 -2.73 20.07
C THR A 532 -11.60 -4.05 19.30
N SER A 533 -10.38 -4.54 19.18
CA SER A 533 -10.07 -5.81 18.51
C SER A 533 -8.82 -6.45 19.09
N CYS A 534 -8.39 -7.59 18.54
CA CYS A 534 -7.26 -8.38 18.99
C CYS A 534 -5.97 -7.55 19.09
N ALA A 535 -5.19 -7.83 20.11
CA ALA A 535 -3.85 -7.27 20.32
C ALA A 535 -2.84 -8.41 20.51
N PRO A 536 -1.56 -8.22 20.16
CA PRO A 536 -0.50 -9.17 20.48
C PRO A 536 -0.47 -9.50 21.98
N GLY A 537 -0.19 -10.76 22.31
CA GLY A 537 -0.23 -11.25 23.68
C GLY A 537 -1.60 -11.77 24.13
N GLY A 538 -2.55 -11.95 23.22
CA GLY A 538 -3.85 -12.59 23.51
C GLY A 538 -4.91 -11.67 24.09
N GLY A 539 -4.67 -10.35 24.14
CA GLY A 539 -5.58 -9.33 24.64
C GLY A 539 -6.32 -8.56 23.55
N TYR A 540 -6.90 -7.43 23.95
CA TYR A 540 -7.60 -6.51 23.06
C TYR A 540 -7.12 -5.09 23.29
N VAL A 541 -7.12 -4.31 22.21
CA VAL A 541 -6.77 -2.89 22.23
C VAL A 541 -7.77 -2.12 21.39
N THR A 542 -7.86 -0.87 21.70
CA THR A 542 -8.81 0.07 21.10
C THR A 542 -8.05 1.01 20.14
N ARG A 543 -8.50 1.15 18.83
CA ARG A 543 -7.84 1.99 17.81
C ARG A 543 -8.86 2.74 16.88
N SER A 544 -8.54 3.91 16.14
CA SER A 544 -9.36 4.64 15.13
C SER A 544 -8.61 4.77 13.79
N GLY A 545 -9.28 4.75 12.64
CA GLY A 545 -8.71 4.90 11.29
C GLY A 545 -9.52 4.17 10.25
N THR A 546 -9.27 4.49 9.01
CA THR A 546 -9.85 3.75 7.88
C THR A 546 -9.33 2.31 7.80
N SER A 547 -8.15 2.04 8.38
CA SER A 547 -7.63 0.69 8.61
C SER A 547 -8.54 -0.20 9.45
N MET A 548 -9.38 0.39 10.30
CA MET A 548 -10.36 -0.34 11.11
C MET A 548 -11.70 -0.43 10.41
N ALA A 549 -12.02 0.51 9.53
CA ALA A 549 -13.21 0.49 8.71
C ALA A 549 -13.15 -0.59 7.61
N ALA A 550 -12.03 -0.66 6.90
CA ALA A 550 -11.82 -1.61 5.79
C ALA A 550 -12.07 -3.09 6.18
N PRO A 551 -11.57 -3.62 7.32
CA PRO A 551 -11.78 -5.02 7.67
C PRO A 551 -13.25 -5.38 8.00
N PHE A 552 -14.10 -4.43 8.39
CA PHE A 552 -15.54 -4.69 8.49
C PHE A 552 -16.14 -5.04 7.13
N VAL A 553 -15.74 -4.30 6.10
CA VAL A 553 -16.18 -4.52 4.72
C VAL A 553 -15.56 -5.79 4.16
N THR A 554 -14.30 -6.06 4.47
CA THR A 554 -13.63 -7.32 4.11
C THR A 554 -14.40 -8.53 4.64
N GLY A 555 -14.74 -8.52 5.92
CA GLY A 555 -15.58 -9.57 6.51
C GLY A 555 -16.97 -9.61 5.89
N GLY A 556 -17.62 -8.46 5.64
CA GLY A 556 -18.93 -8.36 4.99
C GLY A 556 -18.92 -8.94 3.58
N ALA A 557 -17.89 -8.68 2.79
CA ALA A 557 -17.71 -9.26 1.46
C ALA A 557 -17.53 -10.78 1.53
N ALA A 558 -16.83 -11.31 2.55
CA ALA A 558 -16.71 -12.75 2.77
C ALA A 558 -18.07 -13.40 3.10
N LEU A 559 -18.93 -12.73 3.87
CA LEU A 559 -20.30 -13.20 4.12
C LEU A 559 -21.13 -13.21 2.83
N LEU A 560 -21.02 -12.19 1.99
CA LEU A 560 -21.71 -12.12 0.70
C LEU A 560 -21.24 -13.22 -0.26
N MET A 561 -19.95 -13.52 -0.32
CA MET A 561 -19.40 -14.61 -1.13
C MET A 561 -19.91 -15.98 -0.61
N GLN A 562 -19.91 -16.19 0.70
CA GLN A 562 -20.48 -17.41 1.31
C GLN A 562 -21.96 -17.57 0.94
N TRP A 563 -22.73 -16.50 0.97
CA TRP A 563 -24.14 -16.52 0.58
C TRP A 563 -24.31 -16.90 -0.89
N GLY A 564 -23.57 -16.26 -1.80
CA GLY A 564 -23.62 -16.51 -3.25
C GLY A 564 -23.22 -17.94 -3.62
N ASP A 565 -22.16 -18.50 -3.05
CA ASP A 565 -21.72 -19.88 -3.29
C ASP A 565 -22.77 -20.90 -2.82
N GLY A 566 -23.45 -20.63 -1.73
CA GLY A 566 -24.52 -21.50 -1.23
C GLY A 566 -25.73 -21.56 -2.15
N ASP A 567 -26.00 -20.55 -2.98
CA ASP A 567 -27.13 -20.55 -3.92
C ASP A 567 -26.76 -21.19 -5.27
N ILE A 568 -25.49 -21.05 -5.73
CA ILE A 568 -24.99 -21.74 -6.93
C ILE A 568 -25.01 -23.26 -6.76
N ILE A 569 -24.74 -23.79 -5.55
CA ILE A 569 -24.81 -25.22 -5.26
C ILE A 569 -26.27 -25.74 -5.27
N ARG A 570 -27.26 -24.89 -5.00
CA ARG A 570 -28.68 -25.25 -5.06
C ARG A 570 -29.28 -25.22 -6.47
N LEU A 571 -28.62 -24.48 -7.40
CA LEU A 571 -29.05 -24.39 -8.81
C LEU A 571 -28.40 -25.47 -9.71
N ARG A 572 -27.48 -26.27 -9.16
CA ARG A 572 -26.92 -27.49 -9.77
C ARG A 572 -27.50 -28.73 -9.10
#